data_679637f84c6d37afb20870865075e884
#
_entry.id   679637f84c6d37afb20870865075e884
#
_cell.length_a   1.000
_cell.length_b   1.000
_cell.length_c   1.000
_cell.angle_alpha   90.00
_cell.angle_beta   90.00
_cell.angle_gamma   90.00
#
_symmetry.space_group_name_H-M   'P 1'
#
loop_
_entity.id
_entity.type
_entity.pdbx_description
1 polymer ?
#
loop_
_entity_poly.entity_id
_entity_poly.type
_entity_poly.pdbx_seq_one_letter_code
_entity_poly.pdbx_strand_id
1 'polypeptide(L)'
;MSVLVVDVGTSGVRAAVVRPDSSVDHVHRIEVLPTSPAPAFVELDATAIARAVLEAAQRALHGAGEVQGVGVANQRASVIVWDRHTGEPVGPGIGWQDLRTIGTCLALKARGITLAPNESATKLAMLLDMADPERSRDLCFGTVDTWVVWTLSGGTLHVTDSTNAGVTGLRLADGTGWDEKILEALRIPEGVLPEVVDSSGMVGEASELEGAPAICGIAGDQQASLVGQGCTLPGMAKATFGTGGMLDCCIGHVRPAFNRRGEAGTFPICAWQRAQRITWGVEAIMLSAGTCVEWLRDDLGVIDSAAGSDEIAASCSDTGDVWFVPALVGMGTPVWDFGARGTFIGMTRDTGRPEIVRAVLEGIAHRGADLLEAAESDTSLEIDRLRVDGGMSANDTFVAALADAIGRPVEVSPVREATTLGAAYLAGMALGIWDGEEQVAAAWKPGHVVEPTSSGFKRSSRRDRWLAARERARRFVPELSILEF
;
A
#
# COMPACT_ATOMS: atom_id res chain seq x y z
N MET A 1 21.22 -19.57 -6.93
CA MET A 1 20.49 -19.14 -5.71
C MET A 1 19.28 -18.35 -6.18
N SER A 2 18.09 -18.73 -5.74
CA SER A 2 16.85 -18.06 -6.15
C SER A 2 15.92 -17.94 -4.95
N VAL A 3 14.95 -17.05 -5.02
CA VAL A 3 13.95 -16.81 -3.96
C VAL A 3 12.57 -17.10 -4.52
N LEU A 4 11.79 -17.95 -3.85
CA LEU A 4 10.36 -18.04 -4.07
C LEU A 4 9.69 -16.84 -3.41
N VAL A 5 8.79 -16.18 -4.09
CA VAL A 5 7.94 -15.14 -3.48
C VAL A 5 6.50 -15.59 -3.51
N VAL A 6 5.81 -15.41 -2.39
CA VAL A 6 4.36 -15.58 -2.25
C VAL A 6 3.77 -14.22 -1.92
N ASP A 7 2.95 -13.70 -2.83
CA ASP A 7 2.29 -12.38 -2.72
C ASP A 7 0.78 -12.58 -2.65
N VAL A 8 0.18 -12.18 -1.52
CA VAL A 8 -1.26 -12.32 -1.26
C VAL A 8 -1.93 -10.95 -1.30
N GLY A 9 -2.40 -10.59 -2.48
CA GLY A 9 -3.15 -9.35 -2.70
C GLY A 9 -4.64 -9.49 -2.38
N THR A 10 -5.39 -8.41 -2.62
CA THR A 10 -6.85 -8.35 -2.36
C THR A 10 -7.66 -9.32 -3.23
N SER A 11 -7.19 -9.64 -4.43
CA SER A 11 -7.92 -10.45 -5.43
C SER A 11 -7.35 -11.85 -5.63
N GLY A 12 -6.33 -12.25 -4.87
CA GLY A 12 -5.75 -13.58 -5.00
C GLY A 12 -4.30 -13.69 -4.57
N VAL A 13 -3.76 -14.87 -4.82
CA VAL A 13 -2.40 -15.27 -4.49
C VAL A 13 -1.57 -15.34 -5.75
N ARG A 14 -0.37 -14.80 -5.70
CA ARG A 14 0.68 -14.96 -6.71
C ARG A 14 1.87 -15.65 -6.09
N ALA A 15 2.46 -16.59 -6.80
CA ALA A 15 3.78 -17.10 -6.49
C ALA A 15 4.69 -16.95 -7.72
N ALA A 16 5.96 -16.63 -7.49
CA ALA A 16 6.95 -16.46 -8.53
C ALA A 16 8.35 -16.78 -8.01
N VAL A 17 9.27 -17.09 -8.89
CA VAL A 17 10.69 -17.28 -8.57
C VAL A 17 11.48 -16.08 -9.06
N VAL A 18 12.27 -15.48 -8.17
CA VAL A 18 13.14 -14.34 -8.46
C VAL A 18 14.59 -14.82 -8.47
N ARG A 19 15.30 -14.48 -9.56
CA ARG A 19 16.70 -14.84 -9.79
C ARG A 19 17.66 -13.76 -9.25
N PRO A 20 18.95 -14.07 -9.07
CA PRO A 20 19.94 -13.09 -8.59
C PRO A 20 20.12 -11.87 -9.50
N ASP A 21 19.77 -11.98 -10.77
CA ASP A 21 19.77 -10.88 -11.74
C ASP A 21 18.46 -10.05 -11.72
N SER A 22 17.61 -10.30 -10.72
CA SER A 22 16.28 -9.68 -10.55
C SER A 22 15.25 -10.06 -11.62
N SER A 23 15.52 -11.05 -12.47
CA SER A 23 14.50 -11.59 -13.36
C SER A 23 13.46 -12.39 -12.59
N VAL A 24 12.20 -12.33 -13.04
CA VAL A 24 11.06 -13.00 -12.43
C VAL A 24 10.53 -14.04 -13.39
N ASP A 25 10.48 -15.28 -12.97
CA ASP A 25 9.95 -16.39 -13.76
C ASP A 25 9.04 -17.31 -12.92
N HIS A 26 8.56 -18.41 -13.51
CA HIS A 26 7.64 -19.36 -12.84
C HIS A 26 6.46 -18.67 -12.14
N VAL A 27 5.84 -17.68 -12.78
CA VAL A 27 4.75 -16.89 -12.23
C VAL A 27 3.44 -17.67 -12.31
N HIS A 28 2.84 -17.93 -11.15
CA HIS A 28 1.52 -18.56 -11.03
C HIS A 28 0.58 -17.69 -10.21
N ARG A 29 -0.67 -17.58 -10.67
CA ARG A 29 -1.72 -16.81 -10.00
C ARG A 29 -2.93 -17.69 -9.75
N ILE A 30 -3.52 -17.54 -8.57
CA ILE A 30 -4.77 -18.18 -8.18
C ILE A 30 -5.68 -17.08 -7.65
N GLU A 31 -6.83 -16.94 -8.26
CA GLU A 31 -7.84 -15.97 -7.84
C GLU A 31 -8.49 -16.44 -6.54
N VAL A 32 -8.54 -15.54 -5.56
CA VAL A 32 -9.29 -15.70 -4.30
C VAL A 32 -9.92 -14.35 -4.01
N LEU A 33 -11.18 -14.20 -4.38
CA LEU A 33 -11.89 -12.93 -4.22
C LEU A 33 -12.50 -12.82 -2.82
N PRO A 34 -12.47 -11.64 -2.21
CA PRO A 34 -13.24 -11.39 -0.99
C PRO A 34 -14.74 -11.43 -1.28
N THR A 35 -15.53 -11.68 -0.26
CA THR A 35 -16.98 -11.60 -0.32
C THR A 35 -17.48 -10.33 0.37
N SER A 36 -18.63 -9.80 -0.08
CA SER A 36 -19.28 -8.63 0.51
C SER A 36 -20.70 -8.99 0.93
N PRO A 37 -20.88 -9.56 2.14
CA PRO A 37 -22.21 -10.02 2.60
C PRO A 37 -23.19 -8.86 2.85
N ALA A 38 -22.69 -7.64 3.04
CA ALA A 38 -23.48 -6.42 3.17
C ALA A 38 -22.67 -5.22 2.65
N PRO A 39 -23.30 -4.07 2.38
CA PRO A 39 -22.58 -2.84 2.01
C PRO A 39 -21.50 -2.48 3.04
N ALA A 40 -20.29 -2.16 2.55
CA ALA A 40 -19.11 -1.84 3.35
C ALA A 40 -18.55 -3.00 4.20
N PHE A 41 -19.02 -4.23 4.03
CA PHE A 41 -18.45 -5.43 4.63
C PHE A 41 -17.55 -6.13 3.60
N VAL A 42 -16.38 -6.59 4.06
CA VAL A 42 -15.41 -7.31 3.23
C VAL A 42 -14.86 -8.49 4.02
N GLU A 43 -15.17 -9.69 3.57
CA GLU A 43 -14.79 -10.94 4.23
C GLU A 43 -13.85 -11.78 3.36
N LEU A 44 -12.88 -12.43 4.01
CA LEU A 44 -11.86 -13.27 3.41
C LEU A 44 -12.08 -14.73 3.81
N ASP A 45 -11.96 -15.63 2.85
CA ASP A 45 -11.88 -17.08 3.12
C ASP A 45 -10.42 -17.45 3.41
N ALA A 46 -10.07 -17.52 4.69
CA ALA A 46 -8.71 -17.85 5.14
C ALA A 46 -8.27 -19.26 4.68
N THR A 47 -9.17 -20.22 4.64
CA THR A 47 -8.89 -21.58 4.17
C THR A 47 -8.62 -21.62 2.67
N ALA A 48 -9.37 -20.87 1.87
CA ALA A 48 -9.11 -20.73 0.44
C ALA A 48 -7.76 -20.03 0.18
N ILE A 49 -7.42 -19.00 0.97
CA ILE A 49 -6.10 -18.35 0.89
C ILE A 49 -4.98 -19.34 1.18
N ALA A 50 -5.06 -20.12 2.28
CA ALA A 50 -4.03 -21.10 2.64
C ALA A 50 -3.81 -22.13 1.53
N ARG A 51 -4.90 -22.68 0.97
CA ARG A 51 -4.85 -23.62 -0.14
C ARG A 51 -4.22 -23.02 -1.38
N ALA A 52 -4.60 -21.78 -1.73
CA ALA A 52 -4.04 -21.08 -2.89
C ALA A 52 -2.56 -20.75 -2.72
N VAL A 53 -2.12 -20.43 -1.49
CA VAL A 53 -0.71 -20.22 -1.14
C VAL A 53 0.11 -21.46 -1.43
N LEU A 54 -0.28 -22.60 -0.89
CA LEU A 54 0.45 -23.87 -1.10
C LEU A 54 0.43 -24.27 -2.58
N GLU A 55 -0.71 -24.20 -3.24
CA GLU A 55 -0.84 -24.56 -4.65
C GLU A 55 0.00 -23.66 -5.56
N ALA A 56 -0.06 -22.34 -5.40
CA ALA A 56 0.71 -21.42 -6.21
C ALA A 56 2.21 -21.59 -5.97
N ALA A 57 2.64 -21.73 -4.70
CA ALA A 57 4.04 -21.94 -4.34
C ALA A 57 4.60 -23.24 -4.92
N GLN A 58 3.88 -24.37 -4.78
CA GLN A 58 4.28 -25.65 -5.35
C GLN A 58 4.39 -25.60 -6.88
N ARG A 59 3.45 -24.93 -7.54
CA ARG A 59 3.52 -24.74 -9.00
C ARG A 59 4.73 -23.90 -9.40
N ALA A 60 5.04 -22.84 -8.66
CA ALA A 60 6.19 -21.98 -8.94
C ALA A 60 7.53 -22.71 -8.70
N LEU A 61 7.60 -23.60 -7.72
CA LEU A 61 8.79 -24.42 -7.46
C LEU A 61 9.02 -25.49 -8.53
N HIS A 62 7.96 -25.97 -9.20
CA HIS A 62 8.07 -27.06 -10.16
C HIS A 62 8.97 -26.67 -11.35
N GLY A 63 10.11 -27.35 -11.47
CA GLY A 63 11.11 -27.08 -12.51
C GLY A 63 11.93 -25.80 -12.33
N ALA A 64 11.77 -25.09 -11.25
CA ALA A 64 12.47 -23.82 -10.98
C ALA A 64 13.97 -23.99 -10.65
N GLY A 65 14.41 -25.22 -10.36
CA GLY A 65 15.75 -25.47 -9.83
C GLY A 65 15.86 -25.15 -8.36
N GLU A 66 17.08 -24.89 -7.87
CA GLU A 66 17.32 -24.64 -6.46
C GLU A 66 16.76 -23.29 -6.02
N VAL A 67 15.86 -23.31 -5.04
CA VAL A 67 15.29 -22.16 -4.34
C VAL A 67 15.75 -22.23 -2.87
N GLN A 68 16.40 -21.17 -2.39
CA GLN A 68 17.01 -21.17 -1.05
C GLN A 68 16.16 -20.48 0.01
N GLY A 69 15.26 -19.60 -0.38
CA GLY A 69 14.42 -18.89 0.56
C GLY A 69 13.08 -18.49 0.00
N VAL A 70 12.21 -18.08 0.92
CA VAL A 70 10.86 -17.59 0.66
C VAL A 70 10.75 -16.14 1.13
N GLY A 71 10.26 -15.29 0.23
CA GLY A 71 9.76 -13.95 0.54
C GLY A 71 8.23 -13.95 0.54
N VAL A 72 7.64 -13.27 1.51
CA VAL A 72 6.19 -13.11 1.65
C VAL A 72 5.84 -11.63 1.50
N ALA A 73 4.89 -11.33 0.61
CA ALA A 73 4.25 -10.02 0.51
C ALA A 73 2.74 -10.17 0.67
N ASN A 74 2.07 -9.16 1.18
CA ASN A 74 0.64 -9.28 1.45
C ASN A 74 -0.09 -7.94 1.54
N GLN A 75 -1.40 -7.97 1.26
CA GLN A 75 -2.31 -6.88 1.64
C GLN A 75 -2.26 -6.64 3.15
N ARG A 76 -2.15 -5.37 3.56
CA ARG A 76 -1.95 -4.99 4.96
C ARG A 76 -3.25 -4.98 5.77
N ALA A 77 -3.15 -5.07 7.11
CA ALA A 77 -4.20 -4.79 8.10
C ALA A 77 -5.48 -5.66 8.02
N SER A 78 -5.60 -6.59 7.09
CA SER A 78 -6.66 -7.59 7.11
C SER A 78 -6.44 -8.56 8.26
N VAL A 79 -7.53 -9.05 8.87
CA VAL A 79 -7.50 -9.79 10.13
C VAL A 79 -7.98 -11.22 9.93
N ILE A 80 -7.21 -12.18 10.43
CA ILE A 80 -7.58 -13.60 10.51
C ILE A 80 -7.39 -14.04 11.96
N VAL A 81 -8.35 -14.83 12.49
CA VAL A 81 -8.27 -15.43 13.82
C VAL A 81 -8.52 -16.94 13.68
N TRP A 82 -7.67 -17.75 14.31
CA TRP A 82 -7.76 -19.20 14.25
C TRP A 82 -7.42 -19.85 15.59
N ASP A 83 -7.84 -21.08 15.75
CA ASP A 83 -7.52 -21.90 16.92
C ASP A 83 -6.07 -22.41 16.82
N ARG A 84 -5.26 -22.18 17.86
CA ARG A 84 -3.82 -22.51 17.87
C ARG A 84 -3.56 -24.01 17.73
N HIS A 85 -4.42 -24.85 18.26
CA HIS A 85 -4.21 -26.30 18.28
C HIS A 85 -4.65 -27.00 17.00
N THR A 86 -5.76 -26.49 16.40
CA THR A 86 -6.32 -27.12 15.20
C THR A 86 -5.86 -26.44 13.91
N GLY A 87 -5.42 -25.17 13.98
CA GLY A 87 -5.15 -24.35 12.80
C GLY A 87 -6.41 -23.88 12.06
N GLU A 88 -7.62 -24.18 12.58
CA GLU A 88 -8.88 -23.85 11.92
C GLU A 88 -9.29 -22.41 12.19
N PRO A 89 -9.62 -21.60 11.15
CA PRO A 89 -10.17 -20.27 11.33
C PRO A 89 -11.48 -20.30 12.15
N VAL A 90 -11.65 -19.37 13.09
CA VAL A 90 -12.86 -19.29 13.92
C VAL A 90 -14.04 -18.63 13.20
N GLY A 91 -13.82 -18.11 12.00
CA GLY A 91 -14.81 -17.45 11.16
C GLY A 91 -14.13 -16.84 9.93
N PRO A 92 -14.86 -16.09 9.12
CA PRO A 92 -14.26 -15.38 7.99
C PRO A 92 -13.22 -14.35 8.48
N GLY A 93 -12.13 -14.22 7.74
CA GLY A 93 -11.23 -13.08 7.92
C GLY A 93 -11.93 -11.77 7.56
N ILE A 94 -11.46 -10.66 8.11
CA ILE A 94 -12.04 -9.33 7.84
C ILE A 94 -11.02 -8.50 7.06
N GLY A 95 -11.41 -8.07 5.86
CA GLY A 95 -10.56 -7.27 4.96
C GLY A 95 -10.26 -5.88 5.51
N TRP A 96 -9.17 -5.28 5.07
CA TRP A 96 -8.77 -3.94 5.48
C TRP A 96 -9.80 -2.86 5.05
N GLN A 97 -10.54 -3.07 3.94
CA GLN A 97 -11.58 -2.17 3.45
C GLN A 97 -12.88 -2.21 4.27
N ASP A 98 -13.02 -3.19 5.15
CA ASP A 98 -14.25 -3.39 5.94
C ASP A 98 -14.46 -2.26 6.93
N LEU A 99 -15.67 -1.67 6.93
CA LEU A 99 -16.02 -0.52 7.75
C LEU A 99 -17.01 -0.86 8.89
N ARG A 100 -17.32 -2.16 9.12
CA ARG A 100 -18.31 -2.57 10.15
C ARG A 100 -17.95 -2.12 11.57
N THR A 101 -16.68 -1.83 11.85
CA THR A 101 -16.19 -1.40 13.17
C THR A 101 -16.03 0.12 13.31
N ILE A 102 -16.48 0.92 12.35
CA ILE A 102 -16.37 2.40 12.40
C ILE A 102 -17.01 2.99 13.66
N GLY A 103 -18.13 2.41 14.13
CA GLY A 103 -18.80 2.82 15.38
C GLY A 103 -17.89 2.62 16.60
N THR A 104 -17.12 1.53 16.63
CA THR A 104 -16.13 1.27 17.69
C THR A 104 -15.00 2.28 17.65
N CYS A 105 -14.49 2.63 16.45
CA CYS A 105 -13.46 3.66 16.29
C CYS A 105 -13.95 5.01 16.85
N LEU A 106 -15.18 5.42 16.55
CA LEU A 106 -15.78 6.67 17.05
C LEU A 106 -15.97 6.64 18.58
N ALA A 107 -16.41 5.51 19.15
CA ALA A 107 -16.56 5.36 20.59
C ALA A 107 -15.21 5.41 21.34
N LEU A 108 -14.16 4.81 20.75
CA LEU A 108 -12.80 4.88 21.30
C LEU A 108 -12.23 6.30 21.21
N LYS A 109 -12.46 7.00 20.11
CA LYS A 109 -12.04 8.41 19.96
C LYS A 109 -12.62 9.31 21.05
N ALA A 110 -13.90 9.12 21.42
CA ALA A 110 -14.52 9.84 22.54
C ALA A 110 -13.83 9.57 23.89
N ARG A 111 -13.04 8.47 24.01
CA ARG A 111 -12.24 8.10 25.18
C ARG A 111 -10.76 8.46 25.03
N GLY A 112 -10.40 9.20 23.97
CA GLY A 112 -9.02 9.63 23.69
C GLY A 112 -8.14 8.58 23.01
N ILE A 113 -8.72 7.49 22.48
CA ILE A 113 -8.02 6.47 21.70
C ILE A 113 -8.44 6.62 20.24
N THR A 114 -7.51 7.04 19.39
CA THR A 114 -7.78 7.19 17.96
C THR A 114 -7.29 5.96 17.20
N LEU A 115 -8.21 5.28 16.52
CA LEU A 115 -7.94 4.16 15.62
C LEU A 115 -8.69 4.39 14.31
N ALA A 116 -8.09 4.01 13.21
CA ALA A 116 -8.74 4.09 11.90
C ALA A 116 -9.51 2.78 11.58
N PRO A 117 -10.64 2.85 10.87
CA PRO A 117 -11.43 1.66 10.56
C PRO A 117 -10.72 0.67 9.64
N ASN A 118 -9.72 1.08 8.89
CA ASN A 118 -8.89 0.20 8.07
C ASN A 118 -7.77 -0.53 8.86
N GLU A 119 -7.47 -0.14 10.10
CA GLU A 119 -6.56 -0.86 11.00
C GLU A 119 -7.17 -2.18 11.50
N SER A 120 -6.32 -3.08 12.01
CA SER A 120 -6.72 -4.42 12.47
C SER A 120 -7.42 -4.41 13.84
N ALA A 121 -7.04 -3.51 14.72
CA ALA A 121 -7.34 -3.54 16.16
C ALA A 121 -8.83 -3.74 16.48
N THR A 122 -9.72 -2.92 15.93
CA THR A 122 -11.16 -2.99 16.22
C THR A 122 -11.82 -4.21 15.57
N LYS A 123 -11.31 -4.69 14.43
CA LYS A 123 -11.78 -5.91 13.76
C LYS A 123 -11.40 -7.15 14.56
N LEU A 124 -10.16 -7.19 15.07
CA LEU A 124 -9.71 -8.26 15.96
C LEU A 124 -10.58 -8.33 17.23
N ALA A 125 -10.80 -7.20 17.90
CA ALA A 125 -11.66 -7.17 19.09
C ALA A 125 -13.06 -7.72 18.80
N MET A 126 -13.67 -7.34 17.68
CA MET A 126 -14.96 -7.84 17.24
C MET A 126 -14.95 -9.35 17.00
N LEU A 127 -13.96 -9.87 16.28
CA LEU A 127 -13.84 -11.31 16.02
C LEU A 127 -13.68 -12.11 17.33
N LEU A 128 -12.87 -11.60 18.27
CA LEU A 128 -12.71 -12.21 19.59
C LEU A 128 -14.00 -12.15 20.41
N ASP A 129 -14.76 -11.04 20.37
CA ASP A 129 -16.05 -10.94 21.05
C ASP A 129 -17.09 -11.94 20.51
N MET A 130 -17.01 -12.28 19.22
CA MET A 130 -17.89 -13.25 18.60
C MET A 130 -17.47 -14.71 18.90
N ALA A 131 -16.15 -15.00 18.81
CA ALA A 131 -15.63 -16.37 18.87
C ALA A 131 -15.27 -16.83 20.29
N ASP A 132 -14.88 -15.90 21.17
CA ASP A 132 -14.40 -16.15 22.53
C ASP A 132 -14.68 -14.95 23.46
N PRO A 133 -15.97 -14.66 23.80
CA PRO A 133 -16.32 -13.51 24.62
C PRO A 133 -15.67 -13.52 26.01
N GLU A 134 -15.39 -14.72 26.55
CA GLU A 134 -14.75 -14.91 27.86
C GLU A 134 -13.21 -14.89 27.80
N ARG A 135 -12.60 -14.83 26.58
CA ARG A 135 -11.15 -14.87 26.38
C ARG A 135 -10.49 -16.11 27.01
N SER A 136 -11.12 -17.26 26.88
CA SER A 136 -10.71 -18.53 27.49
C SER A 136 -10.09 -19.53 26.51
N ARG A 137 -10.22 -19.28 25.20
CA ARG A 137 -9.66 -20.14 24.15
C ARG A 137 -8.23 -19.74 23.82
N ASP A 138 -7.43 -20.72 23.42
CA ASP A 138 -6.08 -20.48 22.89
C ASP A 138 -6.17 -20.19 21.38
N LEU A 139 -6.31 -18.90 21.05
CA LEU A 139 -6.47 -18.42 19.70
C LEU A 139 -5.20 -17.71 19.22
N CYS A 140 -5.01 -17.70 17.92
CA CYS A 140 -4.02 -16.88 17.22
C CYS A 140 -4.72 -15.77 16.44
N PHE A 141 -4.14 -14.60 16.46
CA PHE A 141 -4.42 -13.52 15.53
C PHE A 141 -3.28 -13.36 14.54
N GLY A 142 -3.59 -13.03 13.31
CA GLY A 142 -2.60 -12.61 12.32
C GLY A 142 -3.18 -11.65 11.30
N THR A 143 -2.29 -10.82 10.77
CA THR A 143 -2.46 -10.24 9.45
C THR A 143 -2.21 -11.33 8.40
N VAL A 144 -2.39 -11.03 7.12
CA VAL A 144 -2.30 -12.04 6.07
C VAL A 144 -0.91 -12.69 6.01
N ASP A 145 0.16 -11.95 6.26
CA ASP A 145 1.53 -12.48 6.37
C ASP A 145 1.65 -13.58 7.43
N THR A 146 1.11 -13.34 8.62
CA THR A 146 1.14 -14.33 9.71
C THR A 146 0.42 -15.61 9.29
N TRP A 147 -0.73 -15.49 8.64
CA TRP A 147 -1.48 -16.64 8.13
C TRP A 147 -0.74 -17.40 7.03
N VAL A 148 -0.04 -16.68 6.13
CA VAL A 148 0.81 -17.29 5.10
C VAL A 148 1.98 -18.04 5.73
N VAL A 149 2.68 -17.41 6.67
CA VAL A 149 3.82 -18.05 7.37
C VAL A 149 3.36 -19.25 8.19
N TRP A 150 2.24 -19.14 8.91
CA TRP A 150 1.61 -20.26 9.60
C TRP A 150 1.33 -21.42 8.64
N THR A 151 0.73 -21.13 7.48
CA THR A 151 0.43 -22.13 6.45
C THR A 151 1.70 -22.79 5.91
N LEU A 152 2.70 -22.01 5.52
CA LEU A 152 3.95 -22.53 4.95
C LEU A 152 4.78 -23.34 5.93
N SER A 153 4.70 -23.03 7.22
CA SER A 153 5.45 -23.71 8.29
C SER A 153 4.69 -24.90 8.91
N GLY A 154 3.54 -25.28 8.37
CA GLY A 154 2.72 -26.37 8.94
C GLY A 154 2.23 -26.08 10.36
N GLY A 155 1.95 -24.82 10.69
CA GLY A 155 1.42 -24.39 11.98
C GLY A 155 2.47 -24.24 13.10
N THR A 156 3.75 -24.15 12.77
CA THR A 156 4.81 -24.03 13.78
C THR A 156 5.26 -22.60 14.07
N LEU A 157 5.01 -21.65 13.14
CA LEU A 157 5.45 -20.28 13.28
C LEU A 157 4.24 -19.33 13.35
N HIS A 158 4.12 -18.64 14.48
CA HIS A 158 3.11 -17.59 14.71
C HIS A 158 3.81 -16.23 14.81
N VAL A 159 4.17 -15.67 13.67
CA VAL A 159 4.98 -14.45 13.56
C VAL A 159 4.38 -13.46 12.56
N THR A 160 4.70 -12.19 12.74
CA THR A 160 4.44 -11.09 11.79
C THR A 160 5.69 -10.25 11.66
N ASP A 161 5.84 -9.49 10.58
CA ASP A 161 6.95 -8.56 10.48
C ASP A 161 6.58 -7.15 10.98
N SER A 162 7.61 -6.31 11.13
CA SER A 162 7.44 -4.94 11.62
C SER A 162 6.58 -4.06 10.72
N THR A 163 6.53 -4.31 9.40
CA THR A 163 5.73 -3.51 8.46
C THR A 163 4.24 -3.80 8.61
N ASN A 164 3.88 -5.07 8.76
CA ASN A 164 2.51 -5.50 9.00
C ASN A 164 2.05 -5.15 10.41
N ALA A 165 2.86 -5.42 11.43
CA ALA A 165 2.55 -5.06 12.82
C ALA A 165 2.30 -3.54 12.97
N GLY A 166 3.08 -2.71 12.27
CA GLY A 166 3.01 -1.24 12.33
C GLY A 166 1.68 -0.63 11.85
N VAL A 167 0.91 -1.34 11.02
CA VAL A 167 -0.37 -0.86 10.48
C VAL A 167 -1.60 -1.51 11.13
N THR A 168 -1.39 -2.29 12.19
CA THR A 168 -2.50 -2.95 12.91
C THR A 168 -3.29 -2.02 13.81
N GLY A 169 -2.73 -0.88 14.20
CA GLY A 169 -3.26 -0.04 15.28
C GLY A 169 -3.05 -0.62 16.68
N LEU A 170 -2.28 -1.71 16.81
CA LEU A 170 -1.99 -2.40 18.08
C LEU A 170 -0.56 -2.17 18.56
N ARG A 171 0.33 -1.65 17.71
CA ARG A 171 1.75 -1.48 18.01
C ARG A 171 2.06 -0.09 18.55
N LEU A 172 3.01 -0.01 19.48
CA LEU A 172 3.59 1.26 19.91
C LEU A 172 4.19 1.99 18.70
N ALA A 173 4.02 3.32 18.68
CA ALA A 173 4.46 4.14 17.55
C ALA A 173 5.98 4.11 17.30
N ASP A 174 6.79 3.76 18.32
CA ASP A 174 8.24 3.60 18.20
C ASP A 174 8.66 2.21 17.70
N GLY A 175 7.71 1.31 17.51
CA GLY A 175 7.94 -0.04 17.02
C GLY A 175 8.55 -1.00 18.05
N THR A 176 8.57 -0.66 19.34
CA THR A 176 9.22 -1.49 20.36
C THR A 176 8.38 -2.63 20.91
N GLY A 177 7.04 -2.58 20.75
CA GLY A 177 6.14 -3.61 21.28
C GLY A 177 4.68 -3.33 20.96
N TRP A 178 3.78 -4.13 21.53
CA TRP A 178 2.35 -3.93 21.48
C TRP A 178 1.90 -2.88 22.48
N ASP A 179 0.89 -2.08 22.14
CA ASP A 179 0.37 -1.01 23.01
C ASP A 179 -0.64 -1.57 24.03
N GLU A 180 -0.17 -1.79 25.25
CA GLU A 180 -0.96 -2.35 26.35
C GLU A 180 -2.26 -1.57 26.60
N LYS A 181 -2.27 -0.24 26.41
CA LYS A 181 -3.45 0.60 26.59
C LYS A 181 -4.54 0.27 25.57
N ILE A 182 -4.14 0.02 24.32
CA ILE A 182 -5.05 -0.37 23.25
C ILE A 182 -5.54 -1.80 23.49
N LEU A 183 -4.65 -2.72 23.86
CA LEU A 183 -4.99 -4.11 24.18
C LEU A 183 -6.02 -4.16 25.32
N GLU A 184 -5.80 -3.44 26.41
CA GLU A 184 -6.72 -3.37 27.55
C GLU A 184 -8.06 -2.75 27.12
N ALA A 185 -8.05 -1.62 26.42
CA ALA A 185 -9.26 -0.92 25.97
C ALA A 185 -10.17 -1.77 25.08
N LEU A 186 -9.57 -2.68 24.30
CA LEU A 186 -10.24 -3.60 23.36
C LEU A 186 -10.38 -5.02 23.90
N ARG A 187 -9.93 -5.30 25.15
CA ARG A 187 -9.93 -6.63 25.76
C ARG A 187 -9.23 -7.70 24.89
N ILE A 188 -8.11 -7.34 24.28
CA ILE A 188 -7.31 -8.25 23.44
C ILE A 188 -6.23 -8.88 24.34
N PRO A 189 -6.24 -10.21 24.54
CA PRO A 189 -5.18 -10.89 25.30
C PRO A 189 -3.86 -10.86 24.53
N GLU A 190 -2.74 -10.60 25.20
CA GLU A 190 -1.42 -10.60 24.57
C GLU A 190 -1.08 -11.96 23.92
N GLY A 191 -1.54 -13.07 24.52
CA GLY A 191 -1.29 -14.42 24.02
C GLY A 191 -1.86 -14.72 22.62
N VAL A 192 -2.79 -13.91 22.11
CA VAL A 192 -3.30 -14.08 20.75
C VAL A 192 -2.41 -13.41 19.70
N LEU A 193 -1.48 -12.54 20.10
CA LEU A 193 -0.66 -11.74 19.20
C LEU A 193 0.54 -12.55 18.70
N PRO A 194 0.97 -12.34 17.44
CA PRO A 194 2.17 -12.98 16.91
C PRO A 194 3.45 -12.34 17.46
N GLU A 195 4.55 -13.09 17.44
CA GLU A 195 5.87 -12.52 17.64
C GLU A 195 6.23 -11.61 16.45
N VAL A 196 6.85 -10.45 16.73
CA VAL A 196 7.28 -9.53 15.68
C VAL A 196 8.72 -9.81 15.31
N VAL A 197 8.95 -10.16 14.04
CA VAL A 197 10.26 -10.50 13.50
C VAL A 197 10.78 -9.43 12.53
N ASP A 198 12.05 -9.56 12.13
CA ASP A 198 12.64 -8.72 11.08
C ASP A 198 11.94 -8.96 9.73
N SER A 199 11.76 -7.90 8.96
CA SER A 199 11.27 -7.99 7.56
C SER A 199 12.29 -8.70 6.65
N SER A 200 13.58 -8.61 6.99
CA SER A 200 14.68 -9.30 6.33
C SER A 200 15.53 -10.01 7.39
N GLY A 201 15.32 -11.30 7.54
CA GLY A 201 15.97 -12.14 8.55
C GLY A 201 15.51 -13.59 8.48
N MET A 202 16.26 -14.50 9.07
CA MET A 202 15.88 -15.92 9.13
C MET A 202 14.77 -16.12 10.15
N VAL A 203 13.59 -16.53 9.68
CA VAL A 203 12.37 -16.70 10.51
C VAL A 203 12.14 -18.16 10.85
N GLY A 204 12.32 -19.06 9.90
CA GLY A 204 12.13 -20.51 10.03
C GLY A 204 12.06 -21.17 8.66
N GLU A 205 11.42 -22.33 8.56
CA GLU A 205 11.36 -23.13 7.34
C GLU A 205 9.92 -23.23 6.80
N ALA A 206 9.77 -23.20 5.49
CA ALA A 206 8.52 -23.49 4.79
C ALA A 206 8.37 -25.01 4.63
N SER A 207 8.11 -25.72 5.73
CA SER A 207 8.11 -27.19 5.81
C SER A 207 7.04 -27.85 4.94
N GLU A 208 5.99 -27.13 4.55
CA GLU A 208 4.95 -27.61 3.63
C GLU A 208 5.36 -27.54 2.14
N LEU A 209 6.54 -27.02 1.85
CA LEU A 209 7.08 -26.94 0.50
C LEU A 209 8.23 -27.91 0.28
N GLU A 210 8.40 -28.38 -0.96
CA GLU A 210 9.51 -29.23 -1.33
C GLU A 210 10.86 -28.54 -1.04
N GLY A 211 11.76 -29.22 -0.36
CA GLY A 211 13.07 -28.71 0.04
C GLY A 211 13.04 -27.81 1.27
N ALA A 212 11.88 -27.57 1.87
CA ALA A 212 11.69 -26.72 3.06
C ALA A 212 12.56 -25.45 3.04
N PRO A 213 12.44 -24.57 2.01
CA PRO A 213 13.26 -23.38 1.90
C PRO A 213 13.00 -22.43 3.08
N ALA A 214 14.04 -21.67 3.48
CA ALA A 214 13.95 -20.77 4.63
C ALA A 214 12.97 -19.60 4.36
N ILE A 215 12.04 -19.33 5.27
CA ILE A 215 11.25 -18.09 5.27
C ILE A 215 12.15 -16.99 5.82
N CYS A 216 12.46 -15.97 5.01
CA CYS A 216 13.48 -15.00 5.37
C CYS A 216 13.21 -13.56 4.86
N GLY A 217 12.07 -13.33 4.19
CA GLY A 217 11.60 -12.01 3.80
C GLY A 217 10.09 -11.90 4.04
N ILE A 218 9.64 -10.88 4.78
CA ILE A 218 8.21 -10.64 5.03
C ILE A 218 7.97 -9.14 4.97
N ALA A 219 6.99 -8.68 4.19
CA ALA A 219 6.59 -7.27 4.20
C ALA A 219 5.16 -7.06 3.68
N GLY A 220 4.50 -6.01 4.14
CA GLY A 220 3.29 -5.51 3.52
C GLY A 220 3.54 -5.06 2.07
N ASP A 221 2.51 -5.13 1.23
CA ASP A 221 2.58 -4.88 -0.22
C ASP A 221 3.20 -3.53 -0.59
N GLN A 222 2.86 -2.45 0.13
CA GLN A 222 3.39 -1.11 -0.15
C GLN A 222 4.88 -1.01 0.22
N GLN A 223 5.28 -1.57 1.36
CA GLN A 223 6.68 -1.62 1.79
C GLN A 223 7.51 -2.53 0.89
N ALA A 224 6.98 -3.69 0.53
CA ALA A 224 7.63 -4.55 -0.47
C ALA A 224 7.78 -3.81 -1.81
N SER A 225 6.74 -3.08 -2.28
CA SER A 225 6.84 -2.26 -3.49
C SER A 225 7.91 -1.17 -3.38
N LEU A 226 8.04 -0.50 -2.22
CA LEU A 226 9.09 0.51 -1.97
C LEU A 226 10.49 -0.10 -2.16
N VAL A 227 10.75 -1.26 -1.54
CA VAL A 227 12.01 -1.99 -1.68
C VAL A 227 12.21 -2.49 -3.12
N GLY A 228 11.17 -3.04 -3.75
CA GLY A 228 11.21 -3.57 -5.11
C GLY A 228 11.44 -2.51 -6.19
N GLN A 229 11.03 -1.29 -5.91
CA GLN A 229 11.38 -0.12 -6.72
C GLN A 229 12.78 0.44 -6.40
N GLY A 230 13.57 -0.25 -5.57
CA GLY A 230 14.91 0.18 -5.16
C GLY A 230 14.93 1.48 -4.36
N CYS A 231 13.80 1.89 -3.78
CA CYS A 231 13.73 3.08 -2.93
C CYS A 231 14.17 2.76 -1.49
N THR A 232 15.44 2.35 -1.36
CA THR A 232 16.01 1.82 -0.12
C THR A 232 16.92 2.78 0.61
N LEU A 233 17.18 3.96 0.05
CA LEU A 233 18.01 5.00 0.67
C LEU A 233 17.18 6.24 1.02
N PRO A 234 17.58 7.03 2.05
CA PRO A 234 16.86 8.23 2.44
C PRO A 234 16.66 9.23 1.29
N GLY A 235 15.44 9.77 1.15
CA GLY A 235 15.05 10.67 0.07
C GLY A 235 14.58 9.96 -1.20
N MET A 236 14.69 8.62 -1.28
CA MET A 236 14.13 7.86 -2.39
C MET A 236 12.64 7.60 -2.16
N ALA A 237 11.85 7.85 -3.18
CA ALA A 237 10.40 7.70 -3.11
C ALA A 237 9.82 7.01 -4.36
N LYS A 238 8.74 6.26 -4.14
CA LYS A 238 7.92 5.71 -5.20
C LYS A 238 6.47 6.16 -5.05
N ALA A 239 5.73 6.23 -6.13
CA ALA A 239 4.30 6.42 -6.10
C ALA A 239 3.60 5.38 -6.98
N THR A 240 2.64 4.67 -6.39
CA THR A 240 1.78 3.72 -7.11
C THR A 240 0.46 4.41 -7.42
N PHE A 241 0.12 4.54 -8.71
CA PHE A 241 -1.14 5.10 -9.17
C PHE A 241 -2.03 3.98 -9.73
N GLY A 242 -2.81 3.37 -8.83
CA GLY A 242 -3.86 2.39 -9.12
C GLY A 242 -5.24 3.02 -8.99
N THR A 243 -6.18 2.34 -8.33
CA THR A 243 -7.50 2.85 -7.94
C THR A 243 -7.40 4.18 -7.20
N GLY A 244 -6.57 4.21 -6.14
CA GLY A 244 -6.05 5.42 -5.50
C GLY A 244 -4.59 5.65 -5.85
N GLY A 245 -3.94 6.58 -5.15
CA GLY A 245 -2.51 6.84 -5.26
C GLY A 245 -1.83 6.77 -3.89
N MET A 246 -0.68 6.13 -3.81
CA MET A 246 0.13 6.06 -2.60
C MET A 246 1.57 6.42 -2.92
N LEU A 247 2.11 7.39 -2.22
CA LEU A 247 3.53 7.73 -2.27
C LEU A 247 4.17 7.28 -0.97
N ASP A 248 5.21 6.44 -1.09
CA ASP A 248 6.05 6.01 0.01
C ASP A 248 7.46 6.57 -0.17
N CYS A 249 8.01 7.14 0.88
CA CYS A 249 9.37 7.69 0.91
C CYS A 249 10.19 7.03 2.02
N CYS A 250 11.35 6.49 1.67
CA CYS A 250 12.34 6.02 2.65
C CYS A 250 13.00 7.23 3.33
N ILE A 251 13.04 7.23 4.67
CA ILE A 251 13.68 8.30 5.44
C ILE A 251 14.87 7.83 6.27
N GLY A 252 15.21 6.54 6.17
CA GLY A 252 16.33 5.94 6.90
C GLY A 252 15.97 5.56 8.33
N HIS A 253 16.94 5.64 9.24
CA HIS A 253 16.79 5.08 10.57
C HIS A 253 16.27 6.04 11.64
N VAL A 254 16.10 7.31 11.27
CA VAL A 254 15.54 8.31 12.19
C VAL A 254 14.02 8.25 12.09
N ARG A 255 13.37 7.95 13.21
CA ARG A 255 11.92 7.90 13.29
C ARG A 255 11.32 9.28 13.01
N PRO A 256 10.18 9.38 12.27
CA PRO A 256 9.44 10.63 12.15
C PRO A 256 9.09 11.24 13.51
N ALA A 257 9.07 12.56 13.61
CA ALA A 257 8.78 13.28 14.84
C ALA A 257 7.31 13.15 15.31
N PHE A 258 6.45 12.62 14.46
CA PHE A 258 5.03 12.41 14.70
C PHE A 258 4.67 10.93 14.81
N ASN A 259 3.63 10.62 15.59
CA ASN A 259 3.23 9.24 15.90
C ASN A 259 2.18 8.68 14.96
N ARG A 260 1.32 9.53 14.39
CA ARG A 260 0.18 9.12 13.58
C ARG A 260 0.14 9.87 12.25
N ARG A 261 0.14 11.19 12.29
CA ARG A 261 0.03 12.03 11.10
C ARG A 261 0.92 13.25 11.26
N GLY A 262 1.71 13.55 10.24
CA GLY A 262 2.52 14.76 10.15
C GLY A 262 1.67 16.01 9.89
N GLU A 263 2.25 17.18 10.00
CA GLU A 263 1.55 18.45 9.74
C GLU A 263 1.10 18.58 8.29
N ALA A 264 1.87 18.03 7.35
CA ALA A 264 1.50 17.94 5.95
C ALA A 264 0.66 16.69 5.61
N GLY A 265 0.22 15.93 6.61
CA GLY A 265 -0.77 14.87 6.46
C GLY A 265 -0.24 13.51 6.03
N THR A 266 1.08 13.27 6.10
CA THR A 266 1.66 11.95 5.86
C THR A 266 1.56 11.05 7.10
N PHE A 267 1.69 9.72 6.92
CA PHE A 267 1.76 8.75 8.00
C PHE A 267 3.17 8.21 8.17
N PRO A 268 3.65 7.98 9.41
CA PRO A 268 4.88 7.26 9.64
C PRO A 268 4.66 5.77 9.35
N ILE A 269 5.58 5.15 8.64
CA ILE A 269 5.56 3.71 8.41
C ILE A 269 6.90 3.09 8.80
N CYS A 270 6.87 1.86 9.30
CA CYS A 270 8.02 0.99 9.26
C CYS A 270 8.20 0.56 7.80
N ALA A 271 9.25 1.01 7.14
CA ALA A 271 9.53 0.64 5.76
C ALA A 271 10.04 -0.82 5.67
N TRP A 272 10.92 -1.21 6.57
CA TRP A 272 11.35 -2.59 6.88
C TRP A 272 12.17 -2.61 8.17
N GLN A 273 12.35 -3.79 8.72
CA GLN A 273 13.27 -4.04 9.83
C GLN A 273 14.30 -5.10 9.44
N ARG A 274 15.57 -4.88 9.75
CA ARG A 274 16.66 -5.81 9.53
C ARG A 274 17.68 -5.71 10.66
N ALA A 275 18.14 -6.86 11.19
CA ALA A 275 19.03 -6.94 12.34
C ALA A 275 18.54 -6.10 13.54
N GLN A 276 17.25 -6.20 13.84
CA GLN A 276 16.54 -5.47 14.91
C GLN A 276 16.57 -3.93 14.75
N ARG A 277 16.90 -3.45 13.57
CA ARG A 277 16.95 -2.02 13.29
C ARG A 277 15.88 -1.64 12.27
N ILE A 278 14.99 -0.75 12.66
CA ILE A 278 13.92 -0.24 11.79
C ILE A 278 14.48 0.80 10.83
N THR A 279 14.15 0.64 9.55
CA THR A 279 14.17 1.72 8.56
C THR A 279 12.78 2.28 8.47
N TRP A 280 12.68 3.57 8.68
CA TRP A 280 11.42 4.32 8.65
C TRP A 280 11.13 4.88 7.27
N GLY A 281 9.87 5.13 7.05
CA GLY A 281 9.36 5.85 5.90
C GLY A 281 8.17 6.73 6.27
N VAL A 282 7.68 7.45 5.29
CA VAL A 282 6.38 8.13 5.34
C VAL A 282 5.53 7.72 4.16
N GLU A 283 4.23 7.58 4.40
CA GLU A 283 3.22 7.27 3.40
C GLU A 283 2.27 8.45 3.22
N ALA A 284 2.06 8.87 1.98
CA ALA A 284 1.10 9.90 1.58
C ALA A 284 0.03 9.28 0.67
N ILE A 285 -1.25 9.57 0.92
CA ILE A 285 -2.37 8.83 0.32
C ILE A 285 -3.29 9.77 -0.46
N MET A 286 -3.62 9.38 -1.68
CA MET A 286 -4.67 9.96 -2.51
C MET A 286 -5.78 8.92 -2.70
N LEU A 287 -7.03 9.30 -2.34
CA LEU A 287 -8.16 8.36 -2.30
C LEU A 287 -8.73 8.02 -3.69
N SER A 288 -8.52 8.86 -4.70
CA SER A 288 -9.05 8.69 -6.04
C SER A 288 -7.99 9.04 -7.09
N ALA A 289 -7.51 8.06 -7.83
CA ALA A 289 -6.60 8.22 -8.97
C ALA A 289 -7.20 7.54 -10.22
N GLY A 290 -6.90 6.28 -10.49
CA GLY A 290 -7.45 5.52 -11.60
C GLY A 290 -8.98 5.44 -11.59
N THR A 291 -9.61 5.46 -10.41
CA THR A 291 -11.07 5.56 -10.28
C THR A 291 -11.67 6.76 -11.01
N CYS A 292 -10.92 7.86 -11.16
CA CYS A 292 -11.40 9.01 -11.94
C CYS A 292 -11.44 8.70 -13.44
N VAL A 293 -10.51 7.88 -13.93
CA VAL A 293 -10.49 7.41 -15.33
C VAL A 293 -11.59 6.37 -15.56
N GLU A 294 -11.78 5.44 -14.60
CA GLU A 294 -12.88 4.49 -14.60
C GLU A 294 -14.23 5.21 -14.62
N TRP A 295 -14.41 6.23 -13.79
CA TRP A 295 -15.61 7.07 -13.75
C TRP A 295 -15.88 7.77 -15.08
N LEU A 296 -14.86 8.28 -15.79
CA LEU A 296 -15.02 8.83 -17.15
C LEU A 296 -15.52 7.78 -18.13
N ARG A 297 -15.12 6.51 -17.97
CA ARG A 297 -15.49 5.40 -18.83
C ARG A 297 -16.88 4.85 -18.49
N ASP A 298 -17.06 4.42 -17.23
CA ASP A 298 -18.17 3.56 -16.82
C ASP A 298 -19.43 4.35 -16.47
N ASP A 299 -19.27 5.53 -15.87
CA ASP A 299 -20.40 6.33 -15.39
C ASP A 299 -20.75 7.47 -16.36
N LEU A 300 -19.76 8.13 -16.94
CA LEU A 300 -19.98 9.25 -17.84
C LEU A 300 -19.98 8.87 -19.33
N GLY A 301 -19.40 7.73 -19.72
CA GLY A 301 -19.27 7.31 -21.12
C GLY A 301 -18.47 8.31 -21.98
N VAL A 302 -17.56 9.07 -21.36
CA VAL A 302 -16.76 10.09 -22.05
C VAL A 302 -15.57 9.47 -22.78
N ILE A 303 -15.10 8.30 -22.31
CA ILE A 303 -14.04 7.50 -22.94
C ILE A 303 -14.50 6.06 -23.07
N ASP A 304 -13.99 5.34 -24.08
CA ASP A 304 -14.35 3.94 -24.32
C ASP A 304 -13.45 2.96 -23.56
N SER A 305 -12.24 3.38 -23.21
CA SER A 305 -11.28 2.59 -22.44
C SER A 305 -10.33 3.49 -21.65
N ALA A 306 -9.74 2.95 -20.57
CA ALA A 306 -8.74 3.69 -19.80
C ALA A 306 -7.52 4.08 -20.66
N ALA A 307 -7.06 3.20 -21.56
CA ALA A 307 -5.99 3.49 -22.50
C ALA A 307 -6.34 4.61 -23.50
N GLY A 308 -7.60 4.66 -23.97
CA GLY A 308 -8.08 5.72 -24.87
C GLY A 308 -8.07 7.12 -24.25
N SER A 309 -7.98 7.25 -22.93
CA SER A 309 -7.87 8.55 -22.27
C SER A 309 -6.61 9.32 -22.66
N ASP A 310 -5.52 8.62 -22.95
CA ASP A 310 -4.25 9.23 -23.37
C ASP A 310 -4.38 9.92 -24.72
N GLU A 311 -4.85 9.19 -25.74
CA GLU A 311 -5.05 9.71 -27.09
C GLU A 311 -6.02 10.92 -27.12
N ILE A 312 -7.12 10.82 -26.37
CA ILE A 312 -8.11 11.91 -26.28
C ILE A 312 -7.49 13.14 -25.62
N ALA A 313 -6.79 12.97 -24.49
CA ALA A 313 -6.13 14.07 -23.80
C ALA A 313 -5.00 14.71 -24.64
N ALA A 314 -4.25 13.91 -25.39
CA ALA A 314 -3.19 14.38 -26.28
C ALA A 314 -3.72 15.16 -27.51
N SER A 315 -5.01 15.04 -27.83
CA SER A 315 -5.63 15.75 -28.99
C SER A 315 -5.82 17.24 -28.74
N CYS A 316 -5.73 17.74 -27.49
CA CYS A 316 -5.71 19.17 -27.17
C CYS A 316 -4.34 19.58 -26.58
N SER A 317 -3.93 20.84 -26.78
CA SER A 317 -2.63 21.35 -26.32
C SER A 317 -2.59 21.58 -24.81
N ASP A 318 -3.73 21.94 -24.21
CA ASP A 318 -3.91 22.24 -22.80
C ASP A 318 -5.38 22.09 -22.40
N THR A 319 -5.70 22.31 -21.13
CA THR A 319 -7.06 22.16 -20.59
C THR A 319 -7.98 23.37 -20.84
N GLY A 320 -7.50 24.42 -21.49
CA GLY A 320 -8.26 25.69 -21.61
C GLY A 320 -8.60 26.30 -20.24
N ASP A 321 -7.70 26.15 -19.28
CA ASP A 321 -7.89 26.59 -17.87
C ASP A 321 -8.97 25.82 -17.08
N VAL A 322 -9.36 24.64 -17.56
CA VAL A 322 -10.23 23.73 -16.83
C VAL A 322 -9.40 22.93 -15.81
N TRP A 323 -9.89 22.87 -14.60
CA TRP A 323 -9.29 22.15 -13.47
C TRP A 323 -10.24 21.10 -12.96
N PHE A 324 -9.76 19.89 -12.77
CA PHE A 324 -10.50 18.83 -12.09
C PHE A 324 -9.82 18.50 -10.76
N VAL A 325 -10.59 18.53 -9.67
CA VAL A 325 -10.11 18.09 -8.35
C VAL A 325 -10.62 16.67 -8.11
N PRO A 326 -9.75 15.65 -8.10
CA PRO A 326 -10.12 14.25 -7.93
C PRO A 326 -10.43 13.91 -6.46
N ALA A 327 -11.63 14.25 -6.03
CA ALA A 327 -12.11 14.04 -4.66
C ALA A 327 -13.45 13.26 -4.66
N LEU A 328 -13.56 12.21 -5.49
CA LEU A 328 -14.81 11.44 -5.66
C LEU A 328 -15.26 10.80 -4.32
N VAL A 329 -14.32 10.43 -3.46
CA VAL A 329 -14.56 9.86 -2.13
C VAL A 329 -13.89 10.68 -1.02
N GLY A 330 -13.73 11.99 -1.24
CA GLY A 330 -12.99 12.88 -0.35
C GLY A 330 -11.53 13.05 -0.75
N MET A 331 -10.76 13.80 0.04
CA MET A 331 -9.33 14.03 -0.14
C MET A 331 -8.54 13.46 1.02
N GLY A 332 -7.46 12.72 0.71
CA GLY A 332 -6.42 12.32 1.66
C GLY A 332 -5.36 13.40 1.87
N THR A 333 -4.07 12.99 1.95
CA THR A 333 -2.92 13.90 2.08
C THR A 333 -2.97 15.04 1.06
N PRO A 334 -2.68 16.30 1.42
CA PRO A 334 -2.27 16.77 2.75
C PRO A 334 -3.43 17.16 3.67
N VAL A 335 -4.66 17.29 3.17
CA VAL A 335 -5.74 18.01 3.86
C VAL A 335 -6.70 17.12 4.65
N TRP A 336 -6.76 15.83 4.34
CA TRP A 336 -7.63 14.84 5.00
C TRP A 336 -9.07 15.34 5.21
N ASP A 337 -9.75 15.62 4.10
CA ASP A 337 -11.11 16.14 4.06
C ASP A 337 -12.05 15.13 3.38
N PHE A 338 -12.74 14.31 4.17
CA PHE A 338 -13.73 13.34 3.67
C PHE A 338 -15.01 13.99 3.14
N GLY A 339 -15.23 15.28 3.44
CA GLY A 339 -16.34 16.07 2.92
C GLY A 339 -16.05 16.75 1.59
N ALA A 340 -14.81 16.72 1.11
CA ALA A 340 -14.48 17.20 -0.23
C ALA A 340 -15.16 16.37 -1.31
N ARG A 341 -15.45 16.98 -2.46
CA ARG A 341 -16.07 16.29 -3.61
C ARG A 341 -15.37 16.62 -4.92
N GLY A 342 -15.43 15.65 -5.87
CA GLY A 342 -14.94 15.84 -7.22
C GLY A 342 -15.52 17.11 -7.84
N THR A 343 -14.67 17.99 -8.39
CA THR A 343 -15.09 19.32 -8.82
C THR A 343 -14.39 19.72 -10.10
N PHE A 344 -15.15 20.15 -11.12
CA PHE A 344 -14.65 20.85 -12.30
C PHE A 344 -14.76 22.36 -12.10
N ILE A 345 -13.72 23.11 -12.46
CA ILE A 345 -13.66 24.57 -12.34
C ILE A 345 -13.06 25.13 -13.64
N GLY A 346 -13.54 26.29 -14.10
CA GLY A 346 -12.99 27.00 -15.25
C GLY A 346 -13.58 26.59 -16.60
N MET A 347 -14.61 25.76 -16.65
CA MET A 347 -15.28 25.38 -17.90
C MET A 347 -15.89 26.60 -18.59
N THR A 348 -15.74 26.66 -19.92
CA THR A 348 -16.34 27.65 -20.80
C THR A 348 -17.18 26.95 -21.88
N ARG A 349 -17.80 27.72 -22.79
CA ARG A 349 -18.52 27.14 -23.90
C ARG A 349 -17.61 26.38 -24.87
N ASP A 350 -16.33 26.70 -24.90
CA ASP A 350 -15.34 26.06 -25.78
C ASP A 350 -14.71 24.82 -25.18
N THR A 351 -15.04 24.48 -23.93
CA THR A 351 -14.58 23.27 -23.25
C THR A 351 -15.22 22.04 -23.87
N GLY A 352 -14.43 21.20 -24.50
CA GLY A 352 -14.85 19.96 -25.10
C GLY A 352 -14.40 18.71 -24.35
N ARG A 353 -14.65 17.56 -24.99
CA ARG A 353 -14.25 16.23 -24.48
C ARG A 353 -12.74 16.12 -24.20
N PRO A 354 -11.83 16.57 -25.09
CA PRO A 354 -10.40 16.50 -24.86
C PRO A 354 -9.96 17.26 -23.61
N GLU A 355 -10.44 18.49 -23.44
CA GLU A 355 -10.09 19.33 -22.29
C GLU A 355 -10.59 18.72 -20.98
N ILE A 356 -11.77 18.11 -20.96
CA ILE A 356 -12.31 17.41 -19.78
C ILE A 356 -11.45 16.21 -19.42
N VAL A 357 -11.11 15.33 -20.38
CA VAL A 357 -10.29 14.14 -20.14
C VAL A 357 -8.89 14.54 -19.67
N ARG A 358 -8.29 15.53 -20.33
CA ARG A 358 -6.98 16.05 -19.96
C ARG A 358 -6.99 16.68 -18.56
N ALA A 359 -8.02 17.45 -18.22
CA ALA A 359 -8.15 18.04 -16.88
C ALA A 359 -8.23 16.99 -15.79
N VAL A 360 -8.84 15.82 -16.05
CA VAL A 360 -8.85 14.70 -15.09
C VAL A 360 -7.45 14.15 -14.90
N LEU A 361 -6.71 13.86 -15.98
CA LEU A 361 -5.32 13.33 -15.89
C LEU A 361 -4.39 14.34 -15.21
N GLU A 362 -4.45 15.62 -15.58
CA GLU A 362 -3.63 16.67 -14.95
C GLU A 362 -4.04 16.91 -13.48
N GLY A 363 -5.32 16.79 -13.13
CA GLY A 363 -5.79 16.86 -11.74
C GLY A 363 -5.21 15.75 -10.87
N ILE A 364 -5.14 14.51 -11.39
CA ILE A 364 -4.49 13.38 -10.72
C ILE A 364 -2.98 13.67 -10.57
N ALA A 365 -2.33 14.19 -11.60
CA ALA A 365 -0.91 14.56 -11.57
C ALA A 365 -0.61 15.65 -10.51
N HIS A 366 -1.45 16.68 -10.44
CA HIS A 366 -1.32 17.71 -9.39
C HIS A 366 -1.56 17.18 -7.98
N ARG A 367 -2.42 16.16 -7.80
CA ARG A 367 -2.54 15.45 -6.53
C ARG A 367 -1.29 14.64 -6.22
N GLY A 368 -0.66 14.03 -7.23
CA GLY A 368 0.66 13.40 -7.08
C GLY A 368 1.72 14.39 -6.56
N ALA A 369 1.72 15.61 -7.09
CA ALA A 369 2.57 16.68 -6.58
C ALA A 369 2.24 17.09 -5.13
N ASP A 370 0.94 17.12 -4.76
CA ASP A 370 0.55 17.35 -3.36
C ASP A 370 1.13 16.27 -2.41
N LEU A 371 1.17 15.00 -2.84
CA LEU A 371 1.74 13.91 -2.03
C LEU A 371 3.25 14.07 -1.84
N LEU A 372 3.97 14.42 -2.92
CA LEU A 372 5.42 14.62 -2.88
C LEU A 372 5.78 15.80 -1.98
N GLU A 373 5.13 16.95 -2.17
CA GLU A 373 5.35 18.15 -1.34
C GLU A 373 5.05 17.87 0.14
N ALA A 374 4.02 17.06 0.44
CA ALA A 374 3.69 16.67 1.81
C ALA A 374 4.79 15.78 2.42
N ALA A 375 5.29 14.80 1.67
CA ALA A 375 6.38 13.95 2.13
C ALA A 375 7.65 14.75 2.42
N GLU A 376 8.03 15.67 1.53
CA GLU A 376 9.17 16.57 1.75
C GLU A 376 8.99 17.48 2.97
N SER A 377 7.78 18.05 3.12
CA SER A 377 7.46 18.95 4.24
C SER A 377 7.57 18.24 5.59
N ASP A 378 7.00 17.02 5.70
CA ASP A 378 6.99 16.28 6.96
C ASP A 378 8.33 15.61 7.31
N THR A 379 9.20 15.38 6.30
CA THR A 379 10.50 14.72 6.49
C THR A 379 11.69 15.64 6.42
N SER A 380 11.53 16.82 5.83
CA SER A 380 12.63 17.75 5.48
C SER A 380 13.68 17.11 4.55
N LEU A 381 13.32 16.05 3.82
CA LEU A 381 14.16 15.44 2.80
C LEU A 381 13.73 15.93 1.42
N GLU A 382 14.71 16.14 0.54
CA GLU A 382 14.46 16.42 -0.88
C GLU A 382 14.31 15.12 -1.66
N ILE A 383 13.27 15.03 -2.50
CA ILE A 383 13.01 13.88 -3.39
C ILE A 383 13.38 14.28 -4.81
N ASP A 384 14.61 14.02 -5.23
CA ASP A 384 15.17 14.48 -6.52
C ASP A 384 14.41 13.92 -7.74
N ARG A 385 13.83 12.75 -7.64
CA ARG A 385 13.10 12.04 -8.68
C ARG A 385 12.02 11.16 -8.08
N LEU A 386 10.94 10.94 -8.83
CA LEU A 386 9.85 10.09 -8.38
C LEU A 386 9.77 8.83 -9.24
N ARG A 387 9.86 7.65 -8.61
CA ARG A 387 9.59 6.38 -9.27
C ARG A 387 8.10 6.10 -9.27
N VAL A 388 7.55 5.67 -10.41
CA VAL A 388 6.10 5.45 -10.53
C VAL A 388 5.78 4.07 -11.10
N ASP A 389 4.69 3.50 -10.59
CA ASP A 389 4.07 2.29 -11.10
C ASP A 389 2.53 2.36 -11.00
N GLY A 390 1.86 1.22 -11.20
CA GLY A 390 0.40 1.14 -11.24
C GLY A 390 -0.15 1.38 -12.65
N GLY A 391 -1.46 1.19 -12.80
CA GLY A 391 -2.13 1.25 -14.12
C GLY A 391 -1.99 2.59 -14.83
N MET A 392 -1.95 3.69 -14.07
CA MET A 392 -1.81 5.04 -14.61
C MET A 392 -0.43 5.33 -15.19
N SER A 393 0.62 4.61 -14.79
CA SER A 393 1.98 4.81 -15.30
C SER A 393 2.14 4.46 -16.80
N ALA A 394 1.15 3.79 -17.38
CA ALA A 394 1.09 3.50 -18.81
C ALA A 394 0.45 4.64 -19.65
N ASN A 395 0.02 5.74 -19.01
CA ASN A 395 -0.59 6.90 -19.69
C ASN A 395 0.45 8.01 -19.80
N ASP A 396 0.95 8.25 -21.01
CA ASP A 396 2.04 9.20 -21.27
C ASP A 396 1.65 10.65 -20.93
N THR A 397 0.41 11.04 -21.19
CA THR A 397 -0.12 12.39 -20.83
C THR A 397 -0.11 12.59 -19.32
N PHE A 398 -0.53 11.56 -18.55
CA PHE A 398 -0.49 11.63 -17.09
C PHE A 398 0.95 11.73 -16.56
N VAL A 399 1.86 10.87 -17.05
CA VAL A 399 3.25 10.85 -16.58
C VAL A 399 3.96 12.17 -16.92
N ALA A 400 3.75 12.73 -18.11
CA ALA A 400 4.27 14.05 -18.49
C ALA A 400 3.71 15.18 -17.62
N ALA A 401 2.39 15.14 -17.35
CA ALA A 401 1.74 16.11 -16.45
C ALA A 401 2.27 16.01 -15.02
N LEU A 402 2.56 14.80 -14.54
CA LEU A 402 3.15 14.57 -13.21
C LEU A 402 4.58 15.13 -13.14
N ALA A 403 5.44 14.84 -14.12
CA ALA A 403 6.79 15.39 -14.19
C ALA A 403 6.77 16.93 -14.21
N ASP A 404 5.88 17.52 -14.98
CA ASP A 404 5.68 18.97 -15.02
C ASP A 404 5.14 19.52 -13.69
N ALA A 405 4.21 18.83 -13.02
CA ALA A 405 3.63 19.28 -11.76
C ALA A 405 4.66 19.26 -10.61
N ILE A 406 5.45 18.18 -10.50
CA ILE A 406 6.50 18.05 -9.48
C ILE A 406 7.77 18.81 -9.85
N GLY A 407 8.00 19.08 -11.14
CA GLY A 407 9.19 19.77 -11.67
C GLY A 407 10.47 18.97 -11.54
N ARG A 408 10.36 17.67 -11.57
CA ARG A 408 11.45 16.68 -11.41
C ARG A 408 11.24 15.50 -12.33
N PRO A 409 12.30 14.74 -12.63
CA PRO A 409 12.18 13.50 -13.43
C PRO A 409 11.20 12.51 -12.79
N VAL A 410 10.34 11.93 -13.62
CA VAL A 410 9.53 10.76 -13.28
C VAL A 410 10.13 9.53 -13.93
N GLU A 411 10.52 8.56 -13.12
CA GLU A 411 11.09 7.29 -13.54
C GLU A 411 9.99 6.23 -13.55
N VAL A 412 9.59 5.76 -14.72
CA VAL A 412 8.54 4.74 -14.84
C VAL A 412 9.15 3.36 -14.62
N SER A 413 8.53 2.58 -13.72
CA SER A 413 8.98 1.24 -13.39
C SER A 413 8.98 0.32 -14.64
N PRO A 414 10.06 -0.43 -14.87
CA PRO A 414 10.11 -1.40 -15.97
C PRO A 414 9.28 -2.64 -15.68
N VAL A 415 8.98 -2.89 -14.40
CA VAL A 415 8.30 -4.10 -13.92
C VAL A 415 6.97 -3.78 -13.30
N ARG A 416 5.97 -4.61 -13.61
CA ARG A 416 4.64 -4.55 -12.97
C ARG A 416 4.61 -5.24 -11.60
N GLU A 417 5.68 -5.97 -11.26
CA GLU A 417 5.76 -6.89 -10.13
C GLU A 417 6.70 -6.34 -9.03
N ALA A 418 6.66 -5.02 -8.77
CA ALA A 418 7.54 -4.39 -7.76
C ALA A 418 7.40 -5.03 -6.37
N THR A 419 6.18 -5.37 -5.95
CA THR A 419 5.91 -6.07 -4.68
C THR A 419 6.65 -7.41 -4.61
N THR A 420 6.59 -8.21 -5.70
CA THR A 420 7.31 -9.50 -5.79
C THR A 420 8.82 -9.30 -5.68
N LEU A 421 9.39 -8.33 -6.40
CA LEU A 421 10.82 -8.02 -6.31
C LEU A 421 11.23 -7.59 -4.91
N GLY A 422 10.43 -6.76 -4.25
CA GLY A 422 10.75 -6.28 -2.91
C GLY A 422 10.79 -7.38 -1.85
N ALA A 423 9.81 -8.27 -1.85
CA ALA A 423 9.83 -9.43 -0.97
C ALA A 423 11.05 -10.34 -1.26
N ALA A 424 11.41 -10.48 -2.55
CA ALA A 424 12.62 -11.22 -2.93
C ALA A 424 13.89 -10.53 -2.45
N TYR A 425 14.00 -9.21 -2.56
CA TYR A 425 15.16 -8.46 -2.10
C TYR A 425 15.32 -8.55 -0.58
N LEU A 426 14.23 -8.45 0.19
CA LEU A 426 14.26 -8.64 1.65
C LEU A 426 14.75 -10.05 2.01
N ALA A 427 14.20 -11.07 1.38
CA ALA A 427 14.66 -12.45 1.57
C ALA A 427 16.12 -12.65 1.12
N GLY A 428 16.46 -12.10 -0.03
CA GLY A 428 17.80 -12.22 -0.59
C GLY A 428 18.88 -11.47 0.19
N MET A 429 18.55 -10.34 0.84
CA MET A 429 19.46 -9.69 1.78
C MET A 429 19.73 -10.55 3.02
N ALA A 430 18.73 -11.28 3.51
CA ALA A 430 18.90 -12.23 4.61
C ALA A 430 19.79 -13.45 4.23
N LEU A 431 19.73 -13.84 2.94
CA LEU A 431 20.50 -14.97 2.38
C LEU A 431 21.87 -14.56 1.83
N GLY A 432 22.20 -13.26 1.80
CA GLY A 432 23.44 -12.76 1.21
C GLY A 432 23.47 -12.85 -0.32
N ILE A 433 22.31 -12.89 -1.00
CA ILE A 433 22.20 -12.80 -2.46
C ILE A 433 22.44 -11.35 -2.90
N TRP A 434 21.91 -10.40 -2.16
CA TRP A 434 22.19 -8.97 -2.26
C TRP A 434 22.84 -8.49 -0.95
N ASP A 435 23.93 -7.73 -1.05
CA ASP A 435 24.74 -7.33 0.13
C ASP A 435 24.00 -6.33 1.04
N GLY A 436 23.03 -5.59 0.52
CA GLY A 436 22.25 -4.62 1.31
C GLY A 436 21.49 -3.61 0.45
N GLU A 437 21.04 -2.57 1.11
CA GLU A 437 20.14 -1.55 0.60
C GLU A 437 20.72 -0.80 -0.61
N GLU A 438 22.02 -0.51 -0.60
CA GLU A 438 22.72 0.19 -1.70
C GLU A 438 22.75 -0.67 -2.96
N GLN A 439 22.95 -1.97 -2.84
CA GLN A 439 22.96 -2.88 -3.99
C GLN A 439 21.57 -3.01 -4.59
N VAL A 440 20.53 -3.10 -3.75
CA VAL A 440 19.14 -3.11 -4.20
C VAL A 440 18.79 -1.81 -4.92
N ALA A 441 19.16 -0.64 -4.37
CA ALA A 441 18.95 0.65 -5.02
C ALA A 441 19.66 0.73 -6.39
N ALA A 442 20.88 0.22 -6.49
CA ALA A 442 21.68 0.22 -7.73
C ALA A 442 21.20 -0.80 -8.77
N ALA A 443 20.58 -1.88 -8.36
CA ALA A 443 20.03 -2.92 -9.25
C ALA A 443 18.83 -2.41 -10.05
N TRP A 444 18.05 -1.48 -9.49
CA TRP A 444 16.87 -0.94 -10.16
C TRP A 444 17.25 -0.02 -11.33
N LYS A 445 16.56 -0.17 -12.45
CA LYS A 445 16.72 0.68 -13.65
C LYS A 445 15.34 1.10 -14.13
N PRO A 446 15.13 2.35 -14.56
CA PRO A 446 13.85 2.78 -15.12
C PRO A 446 13.58 2.13 -16.47
N GLY A 447 12.32 1.86 -16.78
CA GLY A 447 11.88 1.51 -18.13
C GLY A 447 12.03 2.69 -19.09
N HIS A 448 11.60 3.86 -18.62
CA HIS A 448 11.88 5.16 -19.27
C HIS A 448 11.82 6.27 -18.23
N VAL A 449 12.36 7.45 -18.59
CA VAL A 449 12.39 8.64 -17.75
C VAL A 449 11.68 9.76 -18.48
N VAL A 450 10.79 10.45 -17.79
CA VAL A 450 10.08 11.62 -18.31
C VAL A 450 10.56 12.86 -17.56
N GLU A 451 11.23 13.75 -18.30
CA GLU A 451 11.73 15.02 -17.77
C GLU A 451 10.65 16.11 -17.79
N PRO A 452 10.63 17.04 -16.82
CA PRO A 452 9.72 18.15 -16.85
C PRO A 452 10.03 19.09 -18.03
N THR A 453 9.01 19.47 -18.78
CA THR A 453 9.12 20.37 -19.93
C THR A 453 8.74 21.82 -19.62
N SER A 454 7.92 22.01 -18.58
CA SER A 454 7.44 23.32 -18.15
C SER A 454 8.52 24.15 -17.46
N SER A 455 8.64 25.44 -17.82
CA SER A 455 9.53 26.36 -17.09
C SER A 455 9.09 26.52 -15.62
N GLY A 456 10.03 26.84 -14.74
CA GLY A 456 9.76 27.06 -13.33
C GLY A 456 8.63 28.09 -13.07
N PHE A 457 8.62 29.18 -13.84
CA PHE A 457 7.56 30.20 -13.74
C PHE A 457 6.17 29.64 -14.12
N LYS A 458 6.07 28.91 -15.25
CA LYS A 458 4.80 28.31 -15.70
C LYS A 458 4.31 27.28 -14.67
N ARG A 459 5.22 26.47 -14.15
CA ARG A 459 4.91 25.47 -13.12
C ARG A 459 4.38 26.12 -11.84
N SER A 460 5.07 27.12 -11.27
CA SER A 460 4.63 27.84 -10.08
C SER A 460 3.23 28.44 -10.28
N SER A 461 3.00 29.11 -11.39
CA SER A 461 1.68 29.68 -11.71
C SER A 461 0.58 28.62 -11.80
N ARG A 462 0.88 27.44 -12.38
CA ARG A 462 -0.10 26.32 -12.42
C ARG A 462 -0.35 25.72 -11.04
N ARG A 463 0.69 25.60 -10.20
CA ARG A 463 0.53 25.15 -8.81
C ARG A 463 -0.35 26.10 -7.99
N ASP A 464 -0.17 27.42 -8.11
CA ASP A 464 -1.01 28.39 -7.42
C ASP A 464 -2.48 28.27 -7.83
N ARG A 465 -2.76 28.11 -9.12
CA ARG A 465 -4.12 27.86 -9.63
C ARG A 465 -4.71 26.54 -9.18
N TRP A 466 -3.88 25.47 -9.16
CA TRP A 466 -4.28 24.19 -8.62
C TRP A 466 -4.67 24.28 -7.14
N LEU A 467 -3.86 24.91 -6.31
CA LEU A 467 -4.15 25.10 -4.88
C LEU A 467 -5.46 25.87 -4.67
N ALA A 468 -5.71 26.90 -5.49
CA ALA A 468 -6.98 27.64 -5.47
C ALA A 468 -8.18 26.78 -5.92
N ALA A 469 -8.00 25.88 -6.89
CA ALA A 469 -9.03 24.94 -7.32
C ALA A 469 -9.31 23.90 -6.25
N ARG A 470 -8.25 23.31 -5.67
CA ARG A 470 -8.33 22.33 -4.58
C ARG A 470 -9.10 22.89 -3.38
N GLU A 471 -8.85 24.14 -2.99
CA GLU A 471 -9.55 24.75 -1.85
C GLU A 471 -11.04 24.89 -2.10
N ARG A 472 -11.49 25.11 -3.35
CA ARG A 472 -12.93 25.20 -3.69
C ARG A 472 -13.68 23.88 -3.60
N ALA A 473 -12.98 22.75 -3.70
CA ALA A 473 -13.55 21.42 -3.60
C ALA A 473 -13.72 20.93 -2.16
N ARG A 474 -13.09 21.63 -1.19
CA ARG A 474 -13.10 21.25 0.22
C ARG A 474 -14.40 21.60 0.91
N ARG A 475 -14.69 20.89 1.98
CA ARG A 475 -15.82 21.14 2.90
C ARG A 475 -17.18 21.20 2.21
N PHE A 476 -17.33 20.49 1.08
CA PHE A 476 -18.60 20.43 0.37
C PHE A 476 -19.70 19.73 1.19
N VAL A 477 -19.32 18.71 1.98
CA VAL A 477 -20.18 18.05 2.99
C VAL A 477 -19.54 18.31 4.37
N PRO A 478 -19.96 19.38 5.08
CA PRO A 478 -19.32 19.83 6.31
C PRO A 478 -19.26 18.75 7.40
N GLU A 479 -20.30 17.92 7.49
CA GLU A 479 -20.42 16.86 8.51
C GLU A 479 -19.36 15.76 8.33
N LEU A 480 -18.90 15.52 7.12
CA LEU A 480 -17.84 14.56 6.82
C LEU A 480 -16.45 15.21 6.95
N SER A 481 -16.35 16.53 6.77
CA SER A 481 -15.08 17.25 6.86
C SER A 481 -14.56 17.38 8.29
N ILE A 482 -15.39 17.15 9.30
CA ILE A 482 -14.98 17.13 10.71
C ILE A 482 -14.54 15.74 11.18
N LEU A 483 -14.66 14.71 10.33
CA LEU A 483 -14.21 13.37 10.67
C LEU A 483 -12.68 13.31 10.60
N GLU A 484 -12.07 12.92 11.70
CA GLU A 484 -10.65 12.64 11.82
C GLU A 484 -10.48 11.21 12.36
N PHE A 485 -9.67 10.42 11.70
CA PHE A 485 -9.31 9.07 12.12
C PHE A 485 -7.80 8.95 12.26
#